data_30e4186c484a719369bcdcd6a85f565b
#
_entry.id   30e4186c484a719369bcdcd6a85f565b
#
_cell.length_a   1.000
_cell.length_b   1.000
_cell.length_c   1.000
_cell.angle_alpha   90.00
_cell.angle_beta   90.00
_cell.angle_gamma   90.00
#
_symmetry.space_group_name_H-M   'P 1'
#
loop_
_entity.id
_entity.type
_entity.pdbx_description
1 polymer ?
#
loop_
_entity_poly.entity_id
_entity_poly.type
_entity_poly.pdbx_seq_one_letter_code
_entity_poly.pdbx_strand_id
1 'polypeptide(L)'
;MKSIGIAELIAGLELGAPLAPELASRLARGVHFDSRRIEPGWIFFAFAGANVDGRNFALQAIEAGAIAIVSELAPLPGLESNWIQVKHARKALALVSRSLFENPTHGPLALFGVTGTNGKTTTVYLLASILEAAGFETGLFGTIGYRIGKQILASVNTTPESVELYEHFSHLMAETSRRPAVAMEVSSHALSLGRVWGMHFAVAIWTNLTRDHLDFHGGMESYFEAKCELFRGQDAAAPDVAAINFDDEHGRRVPIAASTRLWSFAMRESSPPSTVRAINIQTGFAGVGFDLVTPQGTFQIHSPLLGEFNVSNILAAATAALGYGIPIEAVREGIEKCPSVPGRFERVDVGQPFLIVVDYSHTDDAIRNVIRAARALNPTRVITVFG
;
A
#
# COMPACT_ATOMS: atom_id res chain seq x y z
N MET A 1 11.09 22.53 2.03
CA MET A 1 11.50 21.66 3.17
C MET A 1 12.28 22.47 4.18
N LYS A 2 12.11 22.20 5.47
CA LYS A 2 12.79 22.83 6.58
C LYS A 2 14.22 22.28 6.72
N SER A 3 15.21 23.11 7.06
CA SER A 3 16.55 22.60 7.39
C SER A 3 16.56 22.06 8.81
N ILE A 4 16.96 20.82 9.02
CA ILE A 4 16.95 20.12 10.33
C ILE A 4 18.35 19.60 10.63
N GLY A 5 18.81 19.71 11.87
CA GLY A 5 20.10 19.18 12.28
C GLY A 5 20.20 17.66 12.14
N ILE A 6 21.34 17.15 11.66
CA ILE A 6 21.54 15.70 11.52
C ILE A 6 21.32 14.99 12.86
N ALA A 7 21.83 15.54 13.97
CA ALA A 7 21.62 14.96 15.29
C ALA A 7 20.13 14.79 15.65
N GLU A 8 19.29 15.75 15.28
CA GLU A 8 17.84 15.70 15.50
C GLU A 8 17.19 14.67 14.58
N LEU A 9 17.57 14.63 13.30
CA LEU A 9 17.02 13.70 12.32
C LEU A 9 17.29 12.22 12.63
N ILE A 10 18.46 11.94 13.22
CA ILE A 10 18.84 10.58 13.57
C ILE A 10 18.57 10.23 15.05
N ALA A 11 17.96 11.14 15.80
CA ALA A 11 17.57 10.88 17.18
C ALA A 11 16.58 9.70 17.21
N GLY A 12 16.92 8.66 17.98
CA GLY A 12 16.13 7.41 18.03
C GLY A 12 16.52 6.35 17.01
N LEU A 13 17.45 6.60 16.09
CA LEU A 13 18.02 5.57 15.25
C LEU A 13 19.04 4.71 16.00
N GLU A 14 19.06 3.42 15.73
CA GLU A 14 20.11 2.53 16.20
C GLU A 14 21.39 2.70 15.36
N LEU A 15 22.35 3.42 15.89
CA LEU A 15 23.63 3.68 15.25
C LEU A 15 24.57 2.47 15.39
N GLY A 16 25.30 2.17 14.32
CA GLY A 16 26.38 1.16 14.33
C GLY A 16 27.71 1.69 14.90
N ALA A 17 27.90 3.03 14.89
CA ALA A 17 29.05 3.73 15.42
C ALA A 17 28.65 5.10 15.96
N PRO A 18 29.41 5.69 16.90
CA PRO A 18 29.17 7.05 17.40
C PRO A 18 29.19 8.09 16.27
N LEU A 19 28.26 9.05 16.32
CA LEU A 19 28.22 10.16 15.37
C LEU A 19 29.36 11.15 15.64
N ALA A 20 30.08 11.53 14.58
CA ALA A 20 31.10 12.57 14.67
C ALA A 20 30.44 13.93 15.03
N PRO A 21 30.99 14.71 16.00
CA PRO A 21 30.38 15.97 16.43
C PRO A 21 30.21 16.99 15.29
N GLU A 22 31.16 17.05 14.36
CA GLU A 22 31.12 17.92 13.19
C GLU A 22 29.97 17.55 12.24
N LEU A 23 29.70 16.25 12.08
CA LEU A 23 28.61 15.75 11.25
C LEU A 23 27.26 15.99 11.94
N ALA A 24 27.19 15.85 13.25
CA ALA A 24 26.00 16.07 14.05
C ALA A 24 25.42 17.49 13.91
N SER A 25 26.28 18.50 13.74
CA SER A 25 25.91 19.92 13.65
C SER A 25 25.46 20.35 12.25
N ARG A 26 25.68 19.54 11.22
CA ARG A 26 25.27 19.88 9.83
C ARG A 26 23.76 19.93 9.71
N LEU A 27 23.25 20.85 8.86
CA LEU A 27 21.82 21.01 8.59
C LEU A 27 21.45 20.31 7.28
N ALA A 28 20.59 19.29 7.36
CA ALA A 28 20.06 18.61 6.20
C ALA A 28 18.82 19.33 5.65
N ARG A 29 18.72 19.40 4.32
CA ARG A 29 17.61 20.02 3.58
C ARG A 29 16.76 19.02 2.84
N GLY A 30 17.24 17.79 2.69
CA GLY A 30 16.55 16.72 1.98
C GLY A 30 17.27 15.39 2.14
N VAL A 31 16.71 14.38 1.57
CA VAL A 31 17.19 13.00 1.65
C VAL A 31 16.82 12.25 0.39
N HIS A 32 17.69 11.38 -0.11
CA HIS A 32 17.34 10.42 -1.15
C HIS A 32 18.26 9.19 -1.14
N PHE A 33 17.81 8.09 -1.77
CA PHE A 33 18.57 6.85 -1.95
C PHE A 33 19.11 6.68 -3.38
N ASP A 34 18.69 7.53 -4.32
CA ASP A 34 19.25 7.62 -5.68
C ASP A 34 20.24 8.77 -5.75
N SER A 35 21.52 8.46 -5.98
CA SER A 35 22.62 9.46 -6.07
C SER A 35 22.40 10.51 -7.16
N ARG A 36 21.65 10.20 -8.21
CA ARG A 36 21.32 11.12 -9.31
C ARG A 36 20.32 12.22 -8.92
N ARG A 37 19.59 12.00 -7.81
CA ARG A 37 18.61 12.95 -7.26
C ARG A 37 19.14 13.76 -6.07
N ILE A 38 20.41 13.56 -5.71
CA ILE A 38 21.03 14.29 -4.61
C ILE A 38 21.27 15.75 -5.01
N GLU A 39 20.91 16.65 -4.12
CA GLU A 39 21.15 18.09 -4.19
C GLU A 39 22.03 18.57 -3.04
N PRO A 40 22.67 19.76 -3.14
CA PRO A 40 23.52 20.30 -2.09
C PRO A 40 22.78 20.43 -0.73
N GLY A 41 23.38 19.84 0.31
CA GLY A 41 22.81 19.83 1.65
C GLY A 41 21.90 18.64 1.93
N TRP A 42 21.83 17.64 1.05
CA TRP A 42 21.03 16.43 1.24
C TRP A 42 21.83 15.31 1.91
N ILE A 43 21.09 14.32 2.45
CA ILE A 43 21.64 13.07 2.96
C ILE A 43 21.41 11.96 1.91
N PHE A 44 22.47 11.24 1.56
CA PHE A 44 22.38 10.07 0.69
C PHE A 44 22.27 8.78 1.49
N PHE A 45 21.27 7.94 1.17
CA PHE A 45 21.09 6.61 1.77
C PHE A 45 21.64 5.52 0.85
N ALA A 46 22.78 4.94 1.23
CA ALA A 46 23.47 3.90 0.49
C ALA A 46 23.03 2.50 0.99
N PHE A 47 22.00 1.93 0.36
CA PHE A 47 21.50 0.61 0.72
C PHE A 47 22.42 -0.52 0.29
N ALA A 48 22.53 -1.56 1.12
CA ALA A 48 23.03 -2.86 0.72
C ALA A 48 21.98 -3.56 -0.16
N GLY A 49 22.05 -3.37 -1.47
CA GLY A 49 21.13 -4.01 -2.42
C GLY A 49 21.54 -5.45 -2.75
N ALA A 50 20.58 -6.27 -3.18
CA ALA A 50 20.85 -7.65 -3.58
C ALA A 50 21.79 -7.78 -4.80
N ASN A 51 21.71 -6.83 -5.73
CA ASN A 51 22.48 -6.84 -6.98
C ASN A 51 23.55 -5.75 -7.04
N VAL A 52 23.37 -4.64 -6.33
CA VAL A 52 24.27 -3.48 -6.38
C VAL A 52 24.45 -2.94 -4.96
N ASP A 53 25.69 -2.77 -4.55
CA ASP A 53 26.03 -2.09 -3.30
C ASP A 53 25.91 -0.58 -3.49
N GLY A 54 24.96 0.06 -2.76
CA GLY A 54 24.71 1.50 -2.83
C GLY A 54 25.92 2.35 -2.44
N ARG A 55 26.89 1.81 -1.69
CA ARG A 55 28.15 2.50 -1.35
C ARG A 55 28.97 2.90 -2.59
N ASN A 56 28.84 2.15 -3.70
CA ASN A 56 29.54 2.45 -4.95
C ASN A 56 29.12 3.83 -5.50
N PHE A 57 28.00 4.41 -5.09
CA PHE A 57 27.52 5.72 -5.49
C PHE A 57 27.81 6.81 -4.45
N ALA A 58 28.49 6.47 -3.33
CA ALA A 58 28.72 7.38 -2.23
C ALA A 58 29.58 8.59 -2.67
N LEU A 59 30.63 8.35 -3.45
CA LEU A 59 31.50 9.43 -3.95
C LEU A 59 30.73 10.37 -4.88
N GLN A 60 29.96 9.81 -5.81
CA GLN A 60 29.09 10.59 -6.70
C GLN A 60 28.09 11.46 -5.91
N ALA A 61 27.51 10.91 -4.83
CA ALA A 61 26.59 11.68 -3.98
C ALA A 61 27.30 12.84 -3.26
N ILE A 62 28.52 12.64 -2.77
CA ILE A 62 29.33 13.70 -2.16
C ILE A 62 29.66 14.79 -3.19
N GLU A 63 30.07 14.42 -4.41
CA GLU A 63 30.33 15.36 -5.50
C GLU A 63 29.09 16.17 -5.91
N ALA A 64 27.90 15.55 -5.80
CA ALA A 64 26.61 16.23 -5.98
C ALA A 64 26.20 17.13 -4.79
N GLY A 65 26.97 17.12 -3.70
CA GLY A 65 26.76 17.98 -2.54
C GLY A 65 26.06 17.31 -1.35
N ALA A 66 26.05 15.97 -1.29
CA ALA A 66 25.59 15.28 -0.09
C ALA A 66 26.44 15.65 1.13
N ILE A 67 25.80 16.00 2.23
CA ILE A 67 26.47 16.36 3.48
C ILE A 67 26.73 15.18 4.39
N ALA A 68 26.02 14.06 4.17
CA ALA A 68 26.17 12.82 4.90
C ALA A 68 25.76 11.63 4.03
N ILE A 69 26.33 10.46 4.34
CA ILE A 69 25.97 9.17 3.78
C ILE A 69 25.51 8.28 4.91
N VAL A 70 24.34 7.65 4.75
CA VAL A 70 23.79 6.69 5.72
C VAL A 70 23.80 5.30 5.11
N SER A 71 24.36 4.32 5.84
CA SER A 71 24.42 2.93 5.39
C SER A 71 24.45 1.96 6.57
N GLU A 72 24.08 0.71 6.31
CA GLU A 72 24.27 -0.40 7.26
C GLU A 72 25.72 -0.86 7.30
N LEU A 73 26.44 -0.66 6.21
CA LEU A 73 27.82 -1.11 6.03
C LEU A 73 28.82 -0.05 6.49
N ALA A 74 30.02 -0.49 6.80
CA ALA A 74 31.12 0.39 7.20
C ALA A 74 31.49 1.39 6.08
N PRO A 75 32.06 2.56 6.44
CA PRO A 75 32.49 3.56 5.46
C PRO A 75 33.52 3.03 4.47
N LEU A 76 33.48 3.60 3.26
CA LEU A 76 34.57 3.44 2.32
C LEU A 76 35.77 4.32 2.73
N PRO A 77 37.03 3.90 2.43
CA PRO A 77 38.21 4.70 2.75
C PRO A 77 38.11 6.16 2.24
N GLY A 78 38.35 7.12 3.13
CA GLY A 78 38.29 8.55 2.84
C GLY A 78 36.91 9.20 2.97
N LEU A 79 35.86 8.43 3.31
CA LEU A 79 34.51 8.96 3.52
C LEU A 79 34.04 8.91 4.99
N GLU A 80 34.94 8.58 5.92
CA GLU A 80 34.62 8.36 7.34
C GLU A 80 33.99 9.60 7.98
N SER A 81 34.43 10.80 7.63
CA SER A 81 33.93 12.08 8.16
C SER A 81 32.49 12.44 7.70
N ASN A 82 31.99 11.76 6.68
CA ASN A 82 30.65 11.99 6.13
C ASN A 82 29.71 10.80 6.39
N TRP A 83 30.15 9.78 7.15
CA TRP A 83 29.45 8.51 7.25
C TRP A 83 28.65 8.38 8.54
N ILE A 84 27.41 7.93 8.41
CA ILE A 84 26.52 7.57 9.51
C ILE A 84 26.19 6.08 9.33
N GLN A 85 26.76 5.24 10.19
CA GLN A 85 26.43 3.83 10.17
C GLN A 85 25.21 3.55 11.04
N VAL A 86 24.20 2.88 10.47
CA VAL A 86 22.94 2.50 11.15
C VAL A 86 22.71 0.99 11.06
N LYS A 87 21.88 0.42 11.93
CA LYS A 87 21.52 -1.00 11.85
C LYS A 87 20.57 -1.32 10.71
N HIS A 88 19.65 -0.39 10.36
CA HIS A 88 18.62 -0.58 9.36
C HIS A 88 18.44 0.70 8.52
N ALA A 89 19.11 0.76 7.37
CA ALA A 89 19.14 1.97 6.55
C ALA A 89 17.76 2.37 5.99
N ARG A 90 16.91 1.41 5.59
CA ARG A 90 15.56 1.74 5.10
C ARG A 90 14.64 2.26 6.20
N LYS A 91 14.69 1.69 7.41
CA LYS A 91 13.97 2.24 8.57
C LYS A 91 14.47 3.64 8.90
N ALA A 92 15.77 3.85 8.85
CA ALA A 92 16.37 5.16 9.04
C ALA A 92 15.91 6.16 7.97
N LEU A 93 15.86 5.76 6.69
CA LEU A 93 15.30 6.60 5.62
C LEU A 93 13.85 6.99 5.91
N ALA A 94 13.03 6.05 6.37
CA ALA A 94 11.63 6.32 6.68
C ALA A 94 11.48 7.34 7.82
N LEU A 95 12.25 7.20 8.90
CA LEU A 95 12.21 8.13 10.05
C LEU A 95 12.76 9.51 9.70
N VAL A 96 13.86 9.58 8.94
CA VAL A 96 14.43 10.86 8.47
C VAL A 96 13.45 11.56 7.52
N SER A 97 12.85 10.82 6.57
CA SER A 97 11.83 11.37 5.66
C SER A 97 10.61 11.86 6.44
N ARG A 98 10.11 11.07 7.40
CA ARG A 98 9.01 11.47 8.28
C ARG A 98 9.27 12.85 8.93
N SER A 99 10.47 13.06 9.44
CA SER A 99 10.83 14.31 10.12
C SER A 99 10.96 15.48 9.14
N LEU A 100 11.58 15.26 7.96
CA LEU A 100 11.76 16.30 6.95
C LEU A 100 10.44 16.74 6.30
N PHE A 101 9.46 15.83 6.18
CA PHE A 101 8.14 16.08 5.61
C PHE A 101 7.05 16.35 6.67
N GLU A 102 7.42 16.63 7.92
CA GLU A 102 6.50 17.01 9.01
C GLU A 102 5.39 15.97 9.29
N ASN A 103 5.69 14.70 9.02
CA ASN A 103 4.83 13.54 9.30
C ASN A 103 3.35 13.72 8.90
N PRO A 104 3.04 13.80 7.61
CA PRO A 104 1.67 14.04 7.13
C PRO A 104 0.67 12.97 7.55
N THR A 105 1.12 11.73 7.83
CA THR A 105 0.25 10.62 8.24
C THR A 105 -0.25 10.71 9.69
N HIS A 106 0.34 11.58 10.53
CA HIS A 106 -0.18 11.96 11.85
C HIS A 106 -0.94 13.29 11.82
N GLY A 107 -1.16 13.84 10.63
CA GLY A 107 -1.85 15.10 10.39
C GLY A 107 -3.16 14.90 9.60
N PRO A 108 -3.42 15.76 8.60
CA PRO A 108 -4.68 15.76 7.88
C PRO A 108 -4.83 14.62 6.86
N LEU A 109 -3.74 13.90 6.52
CA LEU A 109 -3.76 12.85 5.50
C LEU A 109 -4.33 11.54 6.07
N ALA A 110 -5.46 11.09 5.53
CA ALA A 110 -6.01 9.77 5.85
C ALA A 110 -5.34 8.68 4.98
N LEU A 111 -4.58 7.78 5.60
CA LEU A 111 -3.86 6.72 4.91
C LEU A 111 -4.58 5.37 5.05
N PHE A 112 -4.94 4.75 3.92
CA PHE A 112 -5.59 3.44 3.83
C PHE A 112 -4.59 2.45 3.22
N GLY A 113 -4.19 1.44 3.99
CA GLY A 113 -3.23 0.42 3.56
C GLY A 113 -3.90 -0.92 3.29
N VAL A 114 -3.71 -1.47 2.10
CA VAL A 114 -4.27 -2.77 1.70
C VAL A 114 -3.16 -3.81 1.58
N THR A 115 -3.23 -4.86 2.40
CA THR A 115 -2.33 -6.01 2.30
C THR A 115 -3.09 -7.31 2.06
N GLY A 116 -2.38 -8.33 1.63
CA GLY A 116 -2.88 -9.66 1.27
C GLY A 116 -2.12 -10.23 0.08
N THR A 117 -2.45 -11.44 -0.35
CA THR A 117 -1.87 -12.00 -1.57
C THR A 117 -2.58 -11.45 -2.80
N ASN A 118 -3.89 -11.63 -2.88
CA ASN A 118 -4.74 -11.23 -4.01
C ASN A 118 -5.69 -10.10 -3.64
N GLY A 119 -6.18 -9.35 -4.63
CA GLY A 119 -7.23 -8.34 -4.46
C GLY A 119 -6.75 -6.94 -4.06
N LYS A 120 -5.49 -6.73 -3.70
CA LYS A 120 -4.96 -5.43 -3.28
C LYS A 120 -5.27 -4.30 -4.27
N THR A 121 -4.87 -4.47 -5.52
CA THR A 121 -5.04 -3.46 -6.57
C THR A 121 -6.50 -3.06 -6.75
N THR A 122 -7.39 -4.04 -6.90
CA THR A 122 -8.83 -3.77 -7.09
C THR A 122 -9.42 -3.08 -5.87
N THR A 123 -9.05 -3.51 -4.65
CA THR A 123 -9.51 -2.86 -3.42
C THR A 123 -9.04 -1.42 -3.31
N VAL A 124 -7.80 -1.12 -3.72
CA VAL A 124 -7.26 0.26 -3.74
C VAL A 124 -8.01 1.15 -4.74
N TYR A 125 -8.33 0.64 -5.93
CA TYR A 125 -9.14 1.37 -6.92
C TYR A 125 -10.56 1.65 -6.41
N LEU A 126 -11.21 0.64 -5.81
CA LEU A 126 -12.53 0.81 -5.18
C LEU A 126 -12.50 1.83 -4.05
N LEU A 127 -11.50 1.76 -3.17
CA LEU A 127 -11.33 2.74 -2.10
C LEU A 127 -11.13 4.16 -2.63
N ALA A 128 -10.27 4.34 -3.62
CA ALA A 128 -10.05 5.65 -4.23
C ALA A 128 -11.36 6.21 -4.79
N SER A 129 -12.15 5.40 -5.51
CA SER A 129 -13.45 5.80 -6.05
C SER A 129 -14.46 6.16 -4.94
N ILE A 130 -14.50 5.40 -3.85
CA ILE A 130 -15.36 5.67 -2.68
C ILE A 130 -14.95 6.97 -1.98
N LEU A 131 -13.65 7.19 -1.78
CA LEU A 131 -13.12 8.39 -1.15
C LEU A 131 -13.39 9.63 -2.01
N GLU A 132 -13.27 9.53 -3.33
CA GLU A 132 -13.64 10.61 -4.27
C GLU A 132 -15.14 10.94 -4.21
N ALA A 133 -16.00 9.93 -4.18
CA ALA A 133 -17.45 10.11 -3.99
C ALA A 133 -17.78 10.77 -2.64
N ALA A 134 -16.97 10.53 -1.62
CA ALA A 134 -17.06 11.17 -0.31
C ALA A 134 -16.41 12.59 -0.26
N GLY A 135 -15.91 13.10 -1.39
CA GLY A 135 -15.36 14.45 -1.50
C GLY A 135 -13.90 14.61 -1.09
N PHE A 136 -13.14 13.52 -0.94
CA PHE A 136 -11.70 13.60 -0.70
C PHE A 136 -10.93 13.89 -1.99
N GLU A 137 -9.75 14.51 -1.86
CA GLU A 137 -8.71 14.46 -2.89
C GLU A 137 -7.86 13.22 -2.67
N THR A 138 -7.71 12.36 -3.69
CA THR A 138 -7.15 11.03 -3.49
C THR A 138 -5.80 10.84 -4.14
N GLY A 139 -4.88 10.19 -3.39
CA GLY A 139 -3.72 9.50 -3.92
C GLY A 139 -3.99 8.00 -4.02
N LEU A 140 -3.47 7.37 -5.06
CA LEU A 140 -3.52 5.92 -5.27
C LEU A 140 -2.12 5.40 -5.56
N PHE A 141 -1.68 4.38 -4.81
CA PHE A 141 -0.36 3.76 -5.01
C PHE A 141 -0.50 2.25 -5.12
N GLY A 142 0.00 1.68 -6.21
CA GLY A 142 -0.10 0.25 -6.44
C GLY A 142 0.72 -0.26 -7.61
N THR A 143 0.52 -1.52 -7.92
CA THR A 143 1.26 -2.25 -8.95
C THR A 143 1.10 -1.65 -10.35
N ILE A 144 -0.07 -1.10 -10.69
CA ILE A 144 -0.36 -0.58 -12.03
C ILE A 144 0.29 0.80 -12.25
N GLY A 145 0.33 1.63 -11.19
CA GLY A 145 0.83 3.00 -11.27
C GLY A 145 0.54 3.76 -9.99
N TYR A 146 0.98 5.01 -9.96
CA TYR A 146 0.66 5.95 -8.91
C TYR A 146 -0.22 7.06 -9.49
N ARG A 147 -1.23 7.47 -8.75
CA ARG A 147 -2.07 8.62 -9.08
C ARG A 147 -2.06 9.59 -7.90
N ILE A 148 -1.74 10.85 -8.16
CA ILE A 148 -1.68 11.91 -7.17
C ILE A 148 -2.59 13.03 -7.68
N GLY A 149 -3.79 13.12 -7.11
CA GLY A 149 -4.82 13.97 -7.70
C GLY A 149 -5.10 13.56 -9.15
N LYS A 150 -4.76 14.45 -10.10
CA LYS A 150 -4.92 14.21 -11.55
C LYS A 150 -3.68 13.65 -12.24
N GLN A 151 -2.54 13.67 -11.59
CA GLN A 151 -1.28 13.20 -12.17
C GLN A 151 -1.18 11.68 -12.09
N ILE A 152 -0.76 11.04 -13.21
CA ILE A 152 -0.53 9.59 -13.28
C ILE A 152 0.95 9.36 -13.53
N LEU A 153 1.57 8.51 -12.73
CA LEU A 153 2.98 8.14 -12.78
C LEU A 153 3.13 6.63 -12.93
N ALA A 154 4.16 6.21 -13.65
CA ALA A 154 4.47 4.78 -13.76
C ALA A 154 4.92 4.21 -12.40
N SER A 155 4.48 3.01 -12.07
CA SER A 155 4.93 2.30 -10.88
C SER A 155 6.30 1.67 -11.12
N VAL A 156 7.24 1.94 -10.21
CA VAL A 156 8.53 1.22 -10.13
C VAL A 156 8.42 0.05 -9.16
N ASN A 157 7.70 0.26 -8.07
CA ASN A 157 7.41 -0.74 -7.05
C ASN A 157 5.93 -0.69 -6.66
N THR A 158 5.33 -1.82 -6.33
CA THR A 158 3.95 -1.85 -5.80
C THR A 158 3.75 -0.89 -4.64
N THR A 159 4.76 -0.80 -3.75
CA THR A 159 4.83 0.17 -2.65
C THR A 159 6.14 0.91 -2.81
N PRO A 160 6.16 2.24 -3.06
CA PRO A 160 7.37 3.05 -3.19
C PRO A 160 8.28 3.01 -1.95
N GLU A 161 9.51 3.49 -2.07
CA GLU A 161 10.36 3.75 -0.90
C GLU A 161 9.80 4.93 -0.08
N SER A 162 10.11 4.96 1.20
CA SER A 162 9.49 5.90 2.15
C SER A 162 9.63 7.37 1.74
N VAL A 163 10.79 7.79 1.25
CA VAL A 163 11.01 9.18 0.82
C VAL A 163 10.10 9.55 -0.35
N GLU A 164 9.93 8.64 -1.32
CA GLU A 164 9.04 8.87 -2.47
C GLU A 164 7.58 8.99 -2.02
N LEU A 165 7.15 8.15 -1.05
CA LEU A 165 5.81 8.25 -0.47
C LEU A 165 5.60 9.62 0.19
N TYR A 166 6.54 10.09 1.02
CA TYR A 166 6.42 11.39 1.67
C TYR A 166 6.46 12.57 0.68
N GLU A 167 7.27 12.48 -0.38
CA GLU A 167 7.26 13.45 -1.49
C GLU A 167 5.87 13.54 -2.13
N HIS A 168 5.30 12.40 -2.48
CA HIS A 168 3.97 12.31 -3.10
C HIS A 168 2.84 12.78 -2.17
N PHE A 169 2.92 12.44 -0.88
CA PHE A 169 1.94 12.90 0.11
C PHE A 169 1.98 14.43 0.26
N SER A 170 3.19 15.00 0.32
CA SER A 170 3.36 16.45 0.39
C SER A 170 2.82 17.15 -0.86
N HIS A 171 3.06 16.57 -2.04
CA HIS A 171 2.54 17.11 -3.30
C HIS A 171 1.00 17.07 -3.32
N LEU A 172 0.38 15.93 -2.96
CA LEU A 172 -1.08 15.81 -2.85
C LEU A 172 -1.66 16.87 -1.92
N MET A 173 -1.07 17.08 -0.75
CA MET A 173 -1.56 18.06 0.22
C MET A 173 -1.39 19.51 -0.22
N ALA A 174 -0.33 19.81 -0.98
CA ALA A 174 -0.07 21.17 -1.47
C ALA A 174 -1.03 21.61 -2.58
N GLU A 175 -1.56 20.66 -3.35
CA GLU A 175 -2.42 20.95 -4.50
C GLU A 175 -3.92 20.96 -4.18
N THR A 176 -4.31 20.61 -2.95
CA THR A 176 -5.73 20.47 -2.63
C THR A 176 -6.21 21.38 -1.49
N SER A 177 -7.43 21.89 -1.64
CA SER A 177 -8.21 22.47 -0.55
C SER A 177 -9.19 21.47 0.09
N ARG A 178 -9.30 20.26 -0.47
CA ARG A 178 -10.13 19.17 0.06
C ARG A 178 -9.38 18.38 1.11
N ARG A 179 -10.07 17.49 1.83
CA ARG A 179 -9.44 16.54 2.75
C ARG A 179 -8.59 15.54 1.94
N PRO A 180 -7.27 15.42 2.17
CA PRO A 180 -6.44 14.48 1.45
C PRO A 180 -6.63 13.06 1.99
N ALA A 181 -6.67 12.07 1.11
CA ALA A 181 -6.65 10.66 1.46
C ALA A 181 -5.79 9.86 0.49
N VAL A 182 -5.17 8.81 0.97
CA VAL A 182 -4.37 7.90 0.15
C VAL A 182 -4.84 6.48 0.33
N ALA A 183 -5.15 5.80 -0.77
CA ALA A 183 -5.36 4.36 -0.84
C ALA A 183 -4.12 3.70 -1.46
N MET A 184 -3.45 2.79 -0.73
CA MET A 184 -2.21 2.18 -1.21
C MET A 184 -2.12 0.69 -0.97
N GLU A 185 -1.51 -0.01 -1.93
CA GLU A 185 -1.07 -1.38 -1.74
C GLU A 185 0.14 -1.40 -0.80
N VAL A 186 0.08 -2.20 0.26
CA VAL A 186 1.19 -2.44 1.18
C VAL A 186 1.64 -3.88 1.02
N SER A 187 2.71 -4.09 0.24
CA SER A 187 3.27 -5.40 -0.03
C SER A 187 4.01 -5.95 1.20
N SER A 188 4.10 -7.28 1.32
CA SER A 188 4.88 -7.91 2.38
C SER A 188 6.36 -7.54 2.33
N HIS A 189 6.92 -7.35 1.14
CA HIS A 189 8.28 -6.83 0.94
C HIS A 189 8.44 -5.43 1.54
N ALA A 190 7.46 -4.54 1.28
CA ALA A 190 7.51 -3.18 1.82
C ALA A 190 7.48 -3.17 3.36
N LEU A 191 6.67 -4.04 3.96
CA LEU A 191 6.60 -4.21 5.42
C LEU A 191 7.92 -4.76 5.98
N SER A 192 8.43 -5.85 5.39
CA SER A 192 9.70 -6.45 5.83
C SER A 192 10.90 -5.53 5.64
N LEU A 193 10.91 -4.73 4.57
CA LEU A 193 11.99 -3.80 4.28
C LEU A 193 11.85 -2.44 5.00
N GLY A 194 10.72 -2.18 5.67
CA GLY A 194 10.50 -0.93 6.41
C GLY A 194 10.17 0.28 5.53
N ARG A 195 9.63 0.09 4.32
CA ARG A 195 9.26 1.20 3.42
C ARG A 195 8.15 2.09 3.97
N VAL A 196 7.29 1.54 4.81
CA VAL A 196 6.18 2.25 5.48
C VAL A 196 6.44 2.43 6.98
N TRP A 197 7.69 2.28 7.43
CA TRP A 197 8.08 2.42 8.83
C TRP A 197 7.77 3.82 9.34
N GLY A 198 7.12 3.91 10.50
CA GLY A 198 6.73 5.17 11.13
C GLY A 198 5.52 5.86 10.49
N MET A 199 4.84 5.26 9.50
CA MET A 199 3.59 5.77 8.94
C MET A 199 2.41 5.28 9.76
N HIS A 200 1.51 6.20 10.13
CA HIS A 200 0.24 5.85 10.75
C HIS A 200 -0.82 5.58 9.69
N PHE A 201 -1.51 4.46 9.78
CA PHE A 201 -2.62 4.09 8.91
C PHE A 201 -3.95 4.36 9.63
N ALA A 202 -4.80 5.20 9.04
CA ALA A 202 -6.16 5.38 9.51
C ALA A 202 -6.95 4.07 9.37
N VAL A 203 -6.70 3.32 8.28
CA VAL A 203 -7.33 2.01 8.06
C VAL A 203 -6.31 1.02 7.49
N ALA A 204 -6.23 -0.16 8.08
CA ALA A 204 -5.49 -1.31 7.53
C ALA A 204 -6.47 -2.38 7.04
N ILE A 205 -6.24 -2.94 5.87
CA ILE A 205 -7.14 -3.90 5.22
C ILE A 205 -6.39 -5.20 4.93
N TRP A 206 -7.00 -6.32 5.37
CA TRP A 206 -6.55 -7.68 5.06
C TRP A 206 -7.49 -8.34 4.06
N THR A 207 -6.97 -8.66 2.88
CA THR A 207 -7.78 -9.32 1.84
C THR A 207 -7.76 -10.84 1.95
N ASN A 208 -6.60 -11.47 1.87
CA ASN A 208 -6.40 -12.92 1.98
C ASN A 208 -4.92 -13.28 2.05
N LEU A 209 -4.61 -14.55 2.40
CA LEU A 209 -3.27 -15.11 2.32
C LEU A 209 -3.31 -16.46 1.59
N THR A 210 -2.65 -16.53 0.44
CA THR A 210 -2.39 -17.76 -0.31
C THR A 210 -0.91 -17.87 -0.64
N ARG A 211 -0.46 -18.99 -1.20
CA ARG A 211 0.96 -19.23 -1.51
C ARG A 211 1.49 -18.23 -2.53
N ASP A 212 2.47 -17.42 -2.11
CA ASP A 212 3.21 -16.48 -2.94
C ASP A 212 4.49 -16.03 -2.21
N HIS A 213 5.49 -15.51 -2.93
CA HIS A 213 6.71 -14.90 -2.37
C HIS A 213 7.47 -15.74 -1.32
N LEU A 214 7.40 -17.09 -1.39
CA LEU A 214 8.08 -17.97 -0.44
C LEU A 214 9.59 -18.00 -0.64
N ASP A 215 10.08 -17.65 -1.80
CA ASP A 215 11.48 -17.42 -2.12
C ASP A 215 12.10 -16.29 -1.25
N PHE A 216 11.31 -15.24 -0.99
CA PHE A 216 11.73 -14.13 -0.13
C PHE A 216 11.47 -14.40 1.36
N HIS A 217 10.29 -14.93 1.72
CA HIS A 217 9.88 -15.09 3.12
C HIS A 217 10.33 -16.43 3.75
N GLY A 218 10.74 -17.42 2.95
CA GLY A 218 11.14 -18.72 3.43
C GLY A 218 10.01 -19.66 3.86
N GLY A 219 8.78 -19.13 4.10
CA GLY A 219 7.63 -19.94 4.49
C GLY A 219 6.34 -19.12 4.67
N MET A 220 5.22 -19.83 4.77
CA MET A 220 3.89 -19.21 4.89
C MET A 220 3.72 -18.41 6.19
N GLU A 221 4.27 -18.90 7.31
CA GLU A 221 4.14 -18.20 8.60
C GLU A 221 4.95 -16.90 8.60
N SER A 222 6.19 -16.90 8.08
CA SER A 222 6.97 -15.67 7.94
C SER A 222 6.29 -14.66 6.99
N TYR A 223 5.63 -15.17 5.94
CA TYR A 223 4.86 -14.34 5.01
C TYR A 223 3.61 -13.74 5.69
N PHE A 224 2.92 -14.52 6.54
CA PHE A 224 1.82 -14.07 7.38
C PHE A 224 2.29 -12.99 8.36
N GLU A 225 3.33 -13.27 9.14
CA GLU A 225 3.88 -12.34 10.13
C GLU A 225 4.32 -11.02 9.50
N ALA A 226 4.98 -11.06 8.32
CA ALA A 226 5.35 -9.85 7.60
C ALA A 226 4.15 -8.95 7.29
N LYS A 227 3.00 -9.53 6.92
CA LYS A 227 1.77 -8.75 6.65
C LYS A 227 1.09 -8.26 7.93
N CYS A 228 1.21 -8.99 9.04
CA CYS A 228 0.68 -8.59 10.34
C CYS A 228 1.31 -7.30 10.87
N GLU A 229 2.51 -6.95 10.41
CA GLU A 229 3.17 -5.70 10.78
C GLU A 229 2.35 -4.45 10.45
N LEU A 230 1.52 -4.49 9.40
CA LEU A 230 0.59 -3.39 9.07
C LEU A 230 -0.43 -3.13 10.19
N PHE A 231 -0.81 -4.18 10.93
CA PHE A 231 -1.83 -4.11 11.98
C PHE A 231 -1.24 -3.87 13.37
N ARG A 232 0.06 -4.14 13.54
CA ARG A 232 0.79 -3.84 14.78
C ARG A 232 1.22 -2.38 14.89
N GLY A 233 1.42 -1.73 13.73
CA GLY A 233 2.08 -0.43 13.63
C GLY A 233 3.61 -0.56 13.72
N GLN A 234 4.30 -0.01 12.73
CA GLN A 234 5.77 -0.04 12.64
C GLN A 234 6.34 1.31 13.08
N ASP A 235 6.77 1.46 14.34
CA ASP A 235 7.21 2.74 14.93
C ASP A 235 6.15 3.86 14.82
N ALA A 236 4.89 3.45 14.76
CA ALA A 236 3.69 4.29 14.78
C ALA A 236 2.61 3.59 15.60
N ALA A 237 1.54 4.30 15.94
CA ALA A 237 0.37 3.67 16.52
C ALA A 237 -0.21 2.60 15.56
N ALA A 238 -0.80 1.55 16.12
CA ALA A 238 -1.59 0.62 15.34
C ALA A 238 -2.72 1.38 14.60
N PRO A 239 -3.24 0.84 13.49
CA PRO A 239 -4.28 1.52 12.72
C PRO A 239 -5.53 1.79 13.55
N ASP A 240 -6.25 2.89 13.26
CA ASP A 240 -7.50 3.23 13.96
C ASP A 240 -8.59 2.20 13.66
N VAL A 241 -8.59 1.66 12.44
CA VAL A 241 -9.54 0.64 11.95
C VAL A 241 -8.80 -0.49 11.26
N ALA A 242 -9.18 -1.73 11.57
CA ALA A 242 -8.77 -2.92 10.84
C ALA A 242 -9.98 -3.52 10.11
N ALA A 243 -9.94 -3.58 8.78
CA ALA A 243 -10.93 -4.25 7.94
C ALA A 243 -10.43 -5.64 7.53
N ILE A 244 -11.00 -6.70 8.11
CA ILE A 244 -10.48 -8.06 8.02
C ILE A 244 -11.44 -8.99 7.29
N ASN A 245 -10.93 -9.72 6.31
CA ASN A 245 -11.66 -10.80 5.64
C ASN A 245 -11.78 -12.03 6.56
N PHE A 246 -12.99 -12.35 7.01
CA PHE A 246 -13.28 -13.52 7.83
C PHE A 246 -13.55 -14.81 7.02
N ASP A 247 -13.66 -14.71 5.69
CA ASP A 247 -13.62 -15.87 4.81
C ASP A 247 -12.20 -16.48 4.71
N ASP A 248 -11.17 -15.69 5.04
CA ASP A 248 -9.76 -16.12 5.08
C ASP A 248 -9.37 -16.59 6.49
N GLU A 249 -8.85 -17.82 6.60
CA GLU A 249 -8.44 -18.39 7.89
C GLU A 249 -7.29 -17.61 8.53
N HIS A 250 -6.34 -17.12 7.74
CA HIS A 250 -5.25 -16.29 8.23
C HIS A 250 -5.74 -14.92 8.68
N GLY A 251 -6.76 -14.35 7.99
CA GLY A 251 -7.40 -13.10 8.41
C GLY A 251 -7.90 -13.15 9.86
N ARG A 252 -8.49 -14.26 10.27
CA ARG A 252 -8.98 -14.47 11.65
C ARG A 252 -7.87 -14.56 12.70
N ARG A 253 -6.61 -14.75 12.28
CA ARG A 253 -5.42 -14.82 13.14
C ARG A 253 -4.66 -13.49 13.23
N VAL A 254 -5.04 -12.48 12.43
CA VAL A 254 -4.37 -11.17 12.42
C VAL A 254 -4.44 -10.55 13.82
N PRO A 255 -3.30 -10.15 14.41
CA PRO A 255 -3.29 -9.53 15.72
C PRO A 255 -3.88 -8.12 15.65
N ILE A 256 -4.91 -7.85 16.44
CA ILE A 256 -5.58 -6.56 16.51
C ILE A 256 -5.26 -5.90 17.84
N ALA A 257 -4.68 -4.71 17.82
CA ALA A 257 -4.41 -3.94 19.04
C ALA A 257 -5.71 -3.51 19.71
N ALA A 258 -5.68 -3.38 21.04
CA ALA A 258 -6.87 -2.98 21.82
C ALA A 258 -7.38 -1.56 21.44
N SER A 259 -6.54 -0.70 20.89
CA SER A 259 -6.91 0.62 20.39
C SER A 259 -7.55 0.61 19.01
N THR A 260 -7.43 -0.51 18.26
CA THR A 260 -7.91 -0.64 16.88
C THR A 260 -9.35 -1.12 16.84
N ARG A 261 -10.21 -0.43 16.13
CA ARG A 261 -11.59 -0.88 15.89
C ARG A 261 -11.62 -1.97 14.83
N LEU A 262 -12.00 -3.18 15.21
CA LEU A 262 -12.14 -4.29 14.26
C LEU A 262 -13.46 -4.19 13.51
N TRP A 263 -13.38 -4.17 12.19
CA TRP A 263 -14.47 -4.37 11.25
C TRP A 263 -14.16 -5.60 10.40
N SER A 264 -15.01 -6.61 10.46
CA SER A 264 -14.85 -7.83 9.67
C SER A 264 -15.83 -7.89 8.52
N PHE A 265 -15.43 -8.57 7.44
CA PHE A 265 -16.33 -8.84 6.32
C PHE A 265 -16.27 -10.30 5.89
N ALA A 266 -17.37 -10.78 5.32
CA ALA A 266 -17.49 -12.12 4.76
C ALA A 266 -18.59 -12.20 3.70
N MET A 267 -18.43 -13.09 2.73
CA MET A 267 -19.43 -13.43 1.74
C MET A 267 -19.93 -14.88 1.87
N ARG A 268 -19.19 -15.77 2.57
CA ARG A 268 -19.56 -17.17 2.75
C ARG A 268 -20.48 -17.33 3.96
N GLU A 269 -21.54 -18.11 3.81
CA GLU A 269 -22.46 -18.43 4.92
C GLU A 269 -21.78 -19.18 6.07
N SER A 270 -20.79 -20.02 5.73
CA SER A 270 -20.01 -20.80 6.70
C SER A 270 -19.01 -19.97 7.52
N SER A 271 -18.80 -18.70 7.19
CA SER A 271 -17.87 -17.85 7.92
C SER A 271 -18.45 -17.38 9.24
N PRO A 272 -17.60 -17.09 10.25
CA PRO A 272 -18.05 -16.51 11.50
C PRO A 272 -18.88 -15.24 11.29
N PRO A 273 -19.73 -14.84 12.26
CA PRO A 273 -20.44 -13.58 12.20
C PRO A 273 -19.49 -12.42 11.90
N SER A 274 -19.83 -11.59 10.92
CA SER A 274 -19.02 -10.49 10.46
C SER A 274 -19.78 -9.18 10.51
N THR A 275 -19.06 -8.05 10.67
CA THR A 275 -19.66 -6.71 10.75
C THR A 275 -20.37 -6.35 9.44
N VAL A 276 -19.79 -6.75 8.31
CA VAL A 276 -20.31 -6.49 6.95
C VAL A 276 -20.41 -7.81 6.19
N ARG A 277 -21.50 -8.03 5.47
CA ARG A 277 -21.71 -9.25 4.69
C ARG A 277 -22.32 -8.95 3.32
N ALA A 278 -21.98 -9.76 2.33
CA ALA A 278 -22.72 -9.85 1.07
C ALA A 278 -23.66 -11.07 1.11
N ILE A 279 -24.91 -10.85 0.73
CA ILE A 279 -25.91 -11.90 0.53
C ILE A 279 -26.61 -11.68 -0.82
N ASN A 280 -27.34 -12.67 -1.31
CA ASN A 280 -28.08 -12.60 -2.58
C ASN A 280 -27.17 -12.20 -3.76
N ILE A 281 -25.95 -12.77 -3.82
CA ILE A 281 -24.93 -12.42 -4.82
C ILE A 281 -25.38 -12.89 -6.19
N GLN A 282 -25.34 -11.97 -7.16
CA GLN A 282 -25.61 -12.19 -8.58
C GLN A 282 -24.40 -11.75 -9.39
N THR A 283 -23.99 -12.60 -10.33
CA THR A 283 -22.87 -12.31 -11.25
C THR A 283 -23.32 -12.43 -12.69
N GLY A 284 -22.85 -11.53 -13.54
CA GLY A 284 -23.23 -11.51 -14.95
C GLY A 284 -22.28 -10.68 -15.80
N PHE A 285 -22.61 -10.54 -17.08
CA PHE A 285 -21.82 -9.72 -18.02
C PHE A 285 -21.88 -8.22 -17.72
N ALA A 286 -22.90 -7.77 -16.98
CA ALA A 286 -23.05 -6.38 -16.58
C ALA A 286 -22.25 -6.03 -15.30
N GLY A 287 -21.68 -7.04 -14.64
CA GLY A 287 -20.98 -6.87 -13.37
C GLY A 287 -21.51 -7.78 -12.28
N VAL A 288 -21.39 -7.33 -11.02
CA VAL A 288 -21.90 -8.02 -9.85
C VAL A 288 -22.95 -7.19 -9.13
N GLY A 289 -23.97 -7.85 -8.56
CA GLY A 289 -25.00 -7.26 -7.71
C GLY A 289 -25.17 -8.08 -6.44
N PHE A 290 -25.42 -7.44 -5.30
CA PHE A 290 -25.68 -8.13 -4.04
C PHE A 290 -26.30 -7.19 -2.99
N ASP A 291 -26.83 -7.78 -1.93
CA ASP A 291 -27.27 -7.03 -0.76
C ASP A 291 -26.11 -6.94 0.26
N LEU A 292 -25.69 -5.69 0.56
CA LEU A 292 -24.68 -5.36 1.57
C LEU A 292 -25.37 -5.21 2.93
N VAL A 293 -25.15 -6.16 3.82
CA VAL A 293 -25.63 -6.11 5.20
C VAL A 293 -24.58 -5.44 6.07
N THR A 294 -24.95 -4.39 6.77
CA THR A 294 -24.10 -3.58 7.65
C THR A 294 -24.80 -3.31 8.98
N PRO A 295 -24.14 -2.79 10.01
CA PRO A 295 -24.78 -2.34 11.24
C PRO A 295 -25.83 -1.25 11.05
N GLN A 296 -25.79 -0.52 9.91
CA GLN A 296 -26.72 0.56 9.59
C GLN A 296 -27.96 0.09 8.80
N GLY A 297 -27.96 -1.17 8.33
CA GLY A 297 -29.03 -1.74 7.52
C GLY A 297 -28.51 -2.54 6.33
N THR A 298 -29.44 -2.89 5.43
CA THR A 298 -29.15 -3.65 4.21
C THR A 298 -29.33 -2.75 3.00
N PHE A 299 -28.34 -2.76 2.11
CA PHE A 299 -28.28 -1.85 0.95
C PHE A 299 -27.95 -2.64 -0.32
N GLN A 300 -28.68 -2.38 -1.40
CA GLN A 300 -28.36 -2.96 -2.71
C GLN A 300 -27.11 -2.32 -3.27
N ILE A 301 -26.17 -3.16 -3.73
CA ILE A 301 -24.92 -2.78 -4.38
C ILE A 301 -24.93 -3.29 -5.81
N HIS A 302 -24.51 -2.44 -6.74
CA HIS A 302 -24.22 -2.77 -8.11
C HIS A 302 -22.80 -2.30 -8.43
N SER A 303 -22.02 -3.16 -9.11
CA SER A 303 -20.67 -2.80 -9.56
C SER A 303 -20.45 -3.32 -10.97
N PRO A 304 -19.80 -2.53 -11.85
CA PRO A 304 -19.43 -2.98 -13.19
C PRO A 304 -18.31 -4.01 -13.21
N LEU A 305 -17.64 -4.25 -12.09
CA LEU A 305 -16.56 -5.23 -11.98
C LEU A 305 -17.10 -6.65 -12.15
N LEU A 306 -16.43 -7.45 -12.98
CA LEU A 306 -16.82 -8.82 -13.29
C LEU A 306 -16.22 -9.83 -12.31
N GLY A 307 -16.94 -10.92 -12.06
CA GLY A 307 -16.47 -12.06 -11.27
C GLY A 307 -16.76 -11.97 -9.78
N GLU A 308 -17.15 -13.11 -9.21
CA GLU A 308 -17.57 -13.23 -7.79
C GLU A 308 -16.47 -12.80 -6.81
N PHE A 309 -15.18 -13.04 -7.13
CA PHE A 309 -14.07 -12.62 -6.28
C PHE A 309 -14.02 -11.09 -6.08
N ASN A 310 -14.60 -10.32 -7.02
CA ASN A 310 -14.70 -8.87 -6.84
C ASN A 310 -15.75 -8.47 -5.80
N VAL A 311 -16.69 -9.33 -5.45
CA VAL A 311 -17.58 -9.11 -4.29
C VAL A 311 -16.73 -9.02 -3.02
N SER A 312 -15.75 -9.90 -2.83
CA SER A 312 -14.82 -9.83 -1.69
C SER A 312 -13.98 -8.55 -1.69
N ASN A 313 -13.49 -8.10 -2.85
CA ASN A 313 -12.75 -6.83 -2.97
C ASN A 313 -13.63 -5.62 -2.66
N ILE A 314 -14.89 -5.64 -3.11
CA ILE A 314 -15.89 -4.61 -2.82
C ILE A 314 -16.20 -4.59 -1.32
N LEU A 315 -16.40 -5.75 -0.70
CA LEU A 315 -16.59 -5.85 0.75
C LEU A 315 -15.42 -5.28 1.53
N ALA A 316 -14.17 -5.57 1.10
CA ALA A 316 -12.96 -5.05 1.74
C ALA A 316 -12.94 -3.51 1.71
N ALA A 317 -13.20 -2.91 0.54
CA ALA A 317 -13.24 -1.46 0.37
C ALA A 317 -14.40 -0.81 1.12
N ALA A 318 -15.61 -1.38 1.02
CA ALA A 318 -16.81 -0.89 1.71
C ALA A 318 -16.65 -0.95 3.24
N THR A 319 -16.13 -2.06 3.76
CA THR A 319 -15.91 -2.25 5.20
C THR A 319 -14.88 -1.24 5.73
N ALA A 320 -13.81 -1.02 5.00
CA ALA A 320 -12.79 -0.04 5.34
C ALA A 320 -13.36 1.39 5.37
N ALA A 321 -14.12 1.75 4.33
CA ALA A 321 -14.75 3.07 4.22
C ALA A 321 -15.78 3.31 5.33
N LEU A 322 -16.69 2.36 5.57
CA LEU A 322 -17.69 2.44 6.63
C LEU A 322 -17.05 2.51 8.02
N GLY A 323 -16.01 1.67 8.26
CA GLY A 323 -15.25 1.69 9.50
C GLY A 323 -14.54 3.01 9.75
N TYR A 324 -14.08 3.69 8.72
CA TYR A 324 -13.50 5.03 8.79
C TYR A 324 -14.57 6.12 9.03
N GLY A 325 -15.84 5.84 8.72
CA GLY A 325 -16.97 6.77 8.89
C GLY A 325 -17.43 7.43 7.59
N ILE A 326 -17.14 6.85 6.44
CA ILE A 326 -17.69 7.30 5.14
C ILE A 326 -19.18 6.93 5.09
N PRO A 327 -20.06 7.85 4.69
CA PRO A 327 -21.50 7.58 4.54
C PRO A 327 -21.77 6.48 3.50
N ILE A 328 -22.81 5.67 3.75
CA ILE A 328 -23.15 4.53 2.87
C ILE A 328 -23.51 4.99 1.45
N GLU A 329 -24.06 6.18 1.29
CA GLU A 329 -24.39 6.78 -0.01
C GLU A 329 -23.12 6.96 -0.86
N ALA A 330 -22.06 7.50 -0.28
CA ALA A 330 -20.77 7.66 -0.96
C ALA A 330 -20.09 6.30 -1.24
N VAL A 331 -20.26 5.33 -0.34
CA VAL A 331 -19.76 3.96 -0.57
C VAL A 331 -20.44 3.34 -1.78
N ARG A 332 -21.77 3.42 -1.88
CA ARG A 332 -22.54 2.90 -3.02
C ARG A 332 -22.15 3.60 -4.32
N GLU A 333 -22.15 4.93 -4.31
CA GLU A 333 -21.79 5.74 -5.47
C GLU A 333 -20.37 5.41 -5.97
N GLY A 334 -19.40 5.32 -5.07
CA GLY A 334 -18.03 5.02 -5.42
C GLY A 334 -17.85 3.61 -5.97
N ILE A 335 -18.57 2.60 -5.45
CA ILE A 335 -18.56 1.24 -5.99
C ILE A 335 -19.15 1.20 -7.41
N GLU A 336 -20.29 1.84 -7.61
CA GLU A 336 -21.01 1.88 -8.89
C GLU A 336 -20.19 2.60 -9.98
N LYS A 337 -19.48 3.67 -9.59
CA LYS A 337 -18.65 4.48 -10.50
C LYS A 337 -17.21 3.98 -10.65
N CYS A 338 -16.81 2.97 -9.88
CA CYS A 338 -15.45 2.44 -9.96
C CYS A 338 -15.16 1.94 -11.38
N PRO A 339 -14.15 2.50 -12.07
CA PRO A 339 -13.82 2.07 -13.41
C PRO A 339 -13.28 0.65 -13.43
N SER A 340 -13.27 0.02 -14.60
CA SER A 340 -12.52 -1.22 -14.81
C SER A 340 -11.07 -1.04 -14.36
N VAL A 341 -10.56 -1.99 -13.60
CA VAL A 341 -9.18 -1.95 -13.11
C VAL A 341 -8.25 -2.57 -14.15
N PRO A 342 -7.30 -1.83 -14.72
CA PRO A 342 -6.44 -2.32 -15.78
C PRO A 342 -5.75 -3.63 -15.39
N GLY A 343 -5.86 -4.65 -16.27
CA GLY A 343 -5.26 -5.97 -16.05
C GLY A 343 -5.82 -6.75 -14.85
N ARG A 344 -7.03 -6.44 -14.34
CA ARG A 344 -7.68 -7.17 -13.24
C ARG A 344 -9.07 -7.64 -13.66
N PHE A 345 -9.14 -8.78 -14.35
CA PHE A 345 -10.33 -9.28 -15.02
C PHE A 345 -11.00 -8.18 -15.88
N GLU A 346 -10.13 -7.39 -16.49
CA GLU A 346 -10.50 -6.22 -17.26
C GLU A 346 -11.23 -6.64 -18.53
N ARG A 347 -12.46 -6.15 -18.69
CA ARG A 347 -13.23 -6.34 -19.92
C ARG A 347 -12.69 -5.43 -21.01
N VAL A 348 -12.34 -6.05 -22.15
CA VAL A 348 -12.02 -5.34 -23.40
C VAL A 348 -13.23 -5.41 -24.31
N ASP A 349 -13.84 -4.28 -24.63
CA ASP A 349 -15.03 -4.18 -25.47
C ASP A 349 -14.76 -3.24 -26.64
N VAL A 350 -14.71 -3.81 -27.84
CA VAL A 350 -14.59 -3.08 -29.12
C VAL A 350 -15.75 -3.44 -30.07
N GLY A 351 -16.88 -3.90 -29.52
CA GLY A 351 -18.09 -4.28 -30.25
C GLY A 351 -18.09 -5.73 -30.75
N GLN A 352 -17.18 -6.59 -30.31
CA GLN A 352 -17.15 -8.01 -30.65
C GLN A 352 -18.27 -8.79 -29.94
N PRO A 353 -18.79 -9.90 -30.54
CA PRO A 353 -19.88 -10.69 -29.96
C PRO A 353 -19.43 -11.73 -28.93
N PHE A 354 -18.27 -11.53 -28.31
CA PHE A 354 -17.69 -12.39 -27.27
C PHE A 354 -16.94 -11.56 -26.24
N LEU A 355 -16.82 -12.09 -25.03
CA LEU A 355 -16.08 -11.44 -23.95
C LEU A 355 -14.57 -11.64 -24.12
N ILE A 356 -13.80 -10.56 -24.09
CA ILE A 356 -12.35 -10.57 -23.90
C ILE A 356 -12.05 -10.04 -22.50
N VAL A 357 -11.23 -10.79 -21.77
CA VAL A 357 -10.79 -10.40 -20.43
C VAL A 357 -9.26 -10.42 -20.36
N VAL A 358 -8.68 -9.37 -19.81
CA VAL A 358 -7.24 -9.28 -19.51
C VAL A 358 -7.04 -9.36 -18.00
N ASP A 359 -6.12 -10.24 -17.55
CA ASP A 359 -5.81 -10.39 -16.13
C ASP A 359 -4.32 -10.65 -15.91
N TYR A 360 -3.77 -10.07 -14.84
CA TYR A 360 -2.37 -10.20 -14.46
C TYR A 360 -2.08 -11.44 -13.60
N SER A 361 -2.99 -12.40 -13.53
CA SER A 361 -2.85 -13.63 -12.75
C SER A 361 -1.62 -14.43 -13.19
N HIS A 362 -0.71 -14.69 -12.25
CA HIS A 362 0.51 -15.45 -12.44
C HIS A 362 0.76 -16.50 -11.34
N THR A 363 -0.14 -16.56 -10.33
CA THR A 363 -0.14 -17.61 -9.30
C THR A 363 -1.20 -18.66 -9.62
N ASP A 364 -0.99 -19.92 -9.19
CA ASP A 364 -1.93 -21.02 -9.40
C ASP A 364 -3.34 -20.69 -8.89
N ASP A 365 -3.44 -20.12 -7.67
CA ASP A 365 -4.72 -19.72 -7.09
C ASP A 365 -5.41 -18.61 -7.90
N ALA A 366 -4.69 -17.58 -8.31
CA ALA A 366 -5.24 -16.47 -9.09
C ALA A 366 -5.76 -16.95 -10.46
N ILE A 367 -4.98 -17.77 -11.17
CA ILE A 367 -5.38 -18.34 -12.48
C ILE A 367 -6.64 -19.20 -12.32
N ARG A 368 -6.73 -20.05 -11.28
CA ARG A 368 -7.91 -20.85 -10.99
C ARG A 368 -9.15 -19.99 -10.75
N ASN A 369 -9.00 -18.90 -9.99
CA ASN A 369 -10.10 -17.99 -9.69
C ASN A 369 -10.59 -17.26 -10.94
N VAL A 370 -9.69 -16.79 -11.80
CA VAL A 370 -10.01 -16.14 -13.08
C VAL A 370 -10.76 -17.11 -14.02
N ILE A 371 -10.26 -18.34 -14.19
CA ILE A 371 -10.92 -19.35 -15.03
C ILE A 371 -12.29 -19.73 -14.45
N ARG A 372 -12.41 -19.86 -13.14
CA ARG A 372 -13.69 -20.14 -12.48
C ARG A 372 -14.70 -19.02 -12.71
N ALA A 373 -14.26 -17.76 -12.56
CA ALA A 373 -15.11 -16.59 -12.83
C ALA A 373 -15.56 -16.52 -14.28
N ALA A 374 -14.67 -16.80 -15.23
CA ALA A 374 -15.03 -16.86 -16.65
C ALA A 374 -16.06 -17.96 -16.94
N ARG A 375 -15.92 -19.14 -16.34
CA ARG A 375 -16.88 -20.25 -16.49
C ARG A 375 -18.24 -19.97 -15.82
N ALA A 376 -18.27 -19.23 -14.73
CA ALA A 376 -19.51 -18.85 -14.05
C ALA A 376 -20.42 -17.95 -14.89
N LEU A 377 -19.87 -17.31 -15.93
CA LEU A 377 -20.65 -16.55 -16.92
C LEU A 377 -21.35 -17.46 -17.95
N ASN A 378 -21.27 -18.80 -17.81
CA ASN A 378 -21.87 -19.80 -18.69
C ASN A 378 -21.55 -19.64 -20.18
N PRO A 379 -20.28 -19.41 -20.55
CA PRO A 379 -19.90 -19.31 -21.96
C PRO A 379 -19.96 -20.68 -22.66
N THR A 380 -20.25 -20.71 -23.95
CA THR A 380 -20.16 -21.93 -24.77
C THR A 380 -18.72 -22.46 -24.81
N ARG A 381 -17.72 -21.57 -24.76
CA ARG A 381 -16.29 -21.92 -24.83
C ARG A 381 -15.45 -20.90 -24.06
N VAL A 382 -14.42 -21.37 -23.34
CA VAL A 382 -13.36 -20.53 -22.72
C VAL A 382 -12.05 -20.84 -23.43
N ILE A 383 -11.39 -19.80 -23.93
CA ILE A 383 -10.04 -19.87 -24.51
C ILE A 383 -9.12 -19.09 -23.57
N THR A 384 -8.07 -19.72 -23.09
CA THR A 384 -7.05 -19.09 -22.24
C THR A 384 -5.77 -18.95 -23.04
N VAL A 385 -5.20 -17.74 -23.05
CA VAL A 385 -3.92 -17.41 -23.68
C VAL A 385 -3.00 -16.86 -22.60
N PHE A 386 -1.81 -17.43 -22.45
CA PHE A 386 -0.76 -16.97 -21.53
C PHE A 386 0.61 -17.29 -22.12
N GLY A 387 1.64 -16.50 -21.72
CA GLY A 387 3.01 -16.66 -22.15
C GLY A 387 3.97 -16.33 -21.03
#